data_1ce2a19dc57e2d69fa87b969dbf10ed5
#
_entry.id   1ce2a19dc57e2d69fa87b969dbf10ed5
#
_cell.length_a   1.000
_cell.length_b   1.000
_cell.length_c   1.000
_cell.angle_alpha   90.00
_cell.angle_beta   90.00
_cell.angle_gamma   90.00
#
_symmetry.space_group_name_H-M   'P 1'
#
loop_
_entity.id
_entity.type
_entity.pdbx_description
1 polymer ?
#
loop_
_entity_poly.entity_id
_entity_poly.type
_entity_poly.pdbx_seq_one_letter_code
_entity_poly.pdbx_strand_id
1 'polypeptide(L)'
;LYGDSSKGVFEIALAEWYYQNNDSFHALLLVTGTIPMMENMQDMQCLFVAMALQMKILLLNGQMQAAEPLVEKIRERIKRTGWEELTSSLNALGAWAACYDGKQEIVEEWLHTNAPDENKELYMMDMYAYLVKIRCYLLIGKYMLALILAKQLIHILEKGQRFMDLCECYMLSAFACCKAGSMDDMCDELEKALRIAKKYNYIRLLADEGAYMVRMLVAYQKKRGADTFTDEILILAGEVGKRLPNYMKSPDEYYEPLTATEKKILQFMAQGLSYQEIAEKTDKKIGTVKFHSSGIFKKLQVRNRQQAVNRAGESGLL
;
A
#
# COMPACT_ATOMS: atom_id res chain seq x y z
N LEU A 1 -24.71 32.08 7.83
CA LEU A 1 -23.71 32.13 8.92
C LEU A 1 -22.66 31.05 8.84
N TYR A 2 -22.78 30.11 7.96
CA TYR A 2 -21.75 29.11 7.64
C TYR A 2 -21.26 29.39 6.22
N GLY A 3 -20.35 30.38 6.10
CA GLY A 3 -19.88 30.86 4.82
C GLY A 3 -19.00 29.88 4.05
N ASP A 4 -18.14 30.40 3.21
CA ASP A 4 -17.30 29.65 2.28
C ASP A 4 -16.41 28.55 2.89
N SER A 5 -16.03 28.61 4.19
CA SER A 5 -15.31 27.51 4.89
C SER A 5 -16.08 26.19 4.88
N SER A 6 -17.39 26.22 5.14
CA SER A 6 -18.21 25.00 5.12
C SER A 6 -18.31 24.41 3.71
N LYS A 7 -18.31 25.27 2.68
CA LYS A 7 -18.31 24.85 1.28
C LYS A 7 -17.02 24.09 0.94
N GLY A 8 -15.87 24.59 1.37
CA GLY A 8 -14.58 23.93 1.13
C GLY A 8 -14.49 22.56 1.78
N VAL A 9 -14.92 22.43 3.03
CA VAL A 9 -14.97 21.13 3.74
C VAL A 9 -15.88 20.16 2.99
N PHE A 10 -17.04 20.62 2.53
CA PHE A 10 -17.97 19.79 1.76
C PHE A 10 -17.36 19.34 0.42
N GLU A 11 -16.72 20.24 -0.32
CA GLU A 11 -16.09 19.92 -1.61
C GLU A 11 -14.93 18.91 -1.44
N ILE A 12 -14.12 19.04 -0.39
CA ILE A 12 -13.07 18.07 -0.07
C ILE A 12 -13.67 16.70 0.28
N ALA A 13 -14.71 16.66 1.11
CA ALA A 13 -15.39 15.42 1.45
C ALA A 13 -16.04 14.76 0.22
N LEU A 14 -16.62 15.57 -0.67
CA LEU A 14 -17.19 15.08 -1.92
C LEU A 14 -16.09 14.57 -2.87
N ALA A 15 -14.94 15.24 -2.92
CA ALA A 15 -13.79 14.77 -3.71
C ALA A 15 -13.27 13.42 -3.22
N GLU A 16 -13.14 13.24 -1.88
CA GLU A 16 -12.79 11.94 -1.30
C GLU A 16 -13.84 10.87 -1.63
N TRP A 17 -15.13 11.20 -1.57
CA TRP A 17 -16.20 10.29 -1.94
C TRP A 17 -16.10 9.86 -3.41
N TYR A 18 -15.88 10.79 -4.36
CA TYR A 18 -15.65 10.45 -5.76
C TYR A 18 -14.43 9.55 -5.92
N TYR A 19 -13.33 9.87 -5.21
CA TYR A 19 -12.12 9.08 -5.25
C TYR A 19 -12.37 7.64 -4.78
N GLN A 20 -13.04 7.46 -3.64
CA GLN A 20 -13.36 6.13 -3.11
C GLN A 20 -14.25 5.32 -4.06
N ASN A 21 -15.10 5.97 -4.82
CA ASN A 21 -15.93 5.36 -5.86
C ASN A 21 -15.22 5.21 -7.23
N ASN A 22 -13.89 5.28 -7.23
CA ASN A 22 -13.04 5.13 -8.42
C ASN A 22 -13.26 6.21 -9.51
N ASP A 23 -13.79 7.36 -9.15
CA ASP A 23 -13.93 8.52 -10.04
C ASP A 23 -12.84 9.57 -9.75
N SER A 24 -11.59 9.22 -10.12
CA SER A 24 -10.43 10.09 -9.90
C SER A 24 -10.51 11.40 -10.68
N PHE A 25 -11.28 11.46 -11.78
CA PHE A 25 -11.41 12.66 -12.58
C PHE A 25 -12.20 13.74 -11.84
N HIS A 26 -13.41 13.43 -11.37
CA HIS A 26 -14.21 14.37 -10.60
C HIS A 26 -13.57 14.70 -9.24
N ALA A 27 -12.93 13.73 -8.60
CA ALA A 27 -12.18 13.98 -7.39
C ALA A 27 -11.07 15.02 -7.59
N LEU A 28 -10.25 14.86 -8.65
CA LEU A 28 -9.16 15.79 -8.96
C LEU A 28 -9.67 17.17 -9.39
N LEU A 29 -10.75 17.21 -10.14
CA LEU A 29 -11.39 18.47 -10.56
C LEU A 29 -11.87 19.29 -9.35
N LEU A 30 -12.59 18.65 -8.44
CA LEU A 30 -13.09 19.30 -7.22
C LEU A 30 -11.96 19.78 -6.34
N VAL A 31 -11.00 18.90 -5.98
CA VAL A 31 -9.92 19.27 -5.08
C VAL A 31 -9.05 20.39 -5.64
N THR A 32 -8.81 20.38 -6.97
CA THR A 32 -8.02 21.45 -7.63
C THR A 32 -8.76 22.78 -7.60
N GLY A 33 -10.08 22.77 -7.77
CA GLY A 33 -10.91 23.97 -7.68
C GLY A 33 -11.03 24.53 -6.26
N THR A 34 -11.00 23.64 -5.25
CA THR A 34 -11.13 24.04 -3.83
C THR A 34 -9.86 24.70 -3.28
N ILE A 35 -8.67 24.33 -3.75
CA ILE A 35 -7.39 24.86 -3.26
C ILE A 35 -7.31 26.39 -3.28
N PRO A 36 -7.58 27.10 -4.40
CA PRO A 36 -7.54 28.57 -4.43
C PRO A 36 -8.55 29.21 -3.48
N MET A 37 -9.72 28.60 -3.29
CA MET A 37 -10.72 29.10 -2.37
C MET A 37 -10.21 29.01 -0.92
N MET A 38 -9.64 27.89 -0.51
CA MET A 38 -9.05 27.73 0.84
C MET A 38 -7.87 28.65 1.08
N GLU A 39 -7.05 28.91 0.05
CA GLU A 39 -5.96 29.89 0.12
C GLU A 39 -6.48 31.30 0.44
N ASN A 40 -7.51 31.72 -0.26
CA ASN A 40 -8.10 33.06 -0.03
C ASN A 40 -8.74 33.19 1.34
N MET A 41 -9.25 32.10 1.89
CA MET A 41 -9.88 32.06 3.22
C MET A 41 -8.88 31.89 4.35
N GLN A 42 -7.61 31.61 4.05
CA GLN A 42 -6.56 31.33 5.02
C GLN A 42 -6.88 30.11 5.92
N ASP A 43 -7.72 29.20 5.43
CA ASP A 43 -8.04 27.92 6.12
C ASP A 43 -6.96 26.88 5.82
N MET A 44 -5.90 26.93 6.62
CA MET A 44 -4.72 26.09 6.40
C MET A 44 -4.98 24.60 6.64
N GLN A 45 -5.91 24.24 7.52
CA GLN A 45 -6.25 22.83 7.76
C GLN A 45 -6.94 22.22 6.55
N CYS A 46 -7.98 22.87 6.04
CA CYS A 46 -8.67 22.43 4.83
C CYS A 46 -7.76 22.49 3.60
N LEU A 47 -6.92 23.53 3.48
CA LEU A 47 -5.93 23.61 2.41
C LEU A 47 -4.95 22.43 2.44
N PHE A 48 -4.44 22.07 3.62
CA PHE A 48 -3.56 20.92 3.78
C PHE A 48 -4.23 19.62 3.33
N VAL A 49 -5.46 19.36 3.78
CA VAL A 49 -6.21 18.15 3.40
C VAL A 49 -6.47 18.12 1.88
N ALA A 50 -6.86 19.24 1.29
CA ALA A 50 -7.09 19.33 -0.16
C ALA A 50 -5.80 19.04 -0.96
N MET A 51 -4.67 19.61 -0.58
CA MET A 51 -3.40 19.37 -1.25
C MET A 51 -2.87 17.94 -1.03
N ALA A 52 -3.06 17.37 0.16
CA ALA A 52 -2.71 15.98 0.46
C ALA A 52 -3.55 15.01 -0.39
N LEU A 53 -4.86 15.26 -0.52
CA LEU A 53 -5.74 14.48 -1.38
C LEU A 53 -5.35 14.60 -2.86
N GLN A 54 -5.06 15.82 -3.33
CA GLN A 54 -4.57 16.04 -4.69
C GLN A 54 -3.30 15.24 -4.96
N MET A 55 -2.33 15.30 -4.05
CA MET A 55 -1.08 14.54 -4.14
C MET A 55 -1.35 13.03 -4.19
N LYS A 56 -2.22 12.52 -3.32
CA LYS A 56 -2.62 11.11 -3.28
C LYS A 56 -3.19 10.68 -4.64
N ILE A 57 -4.14 11.42 -5.18
CA ILE A 57 -4.79 11.09 -6.46
C ILE A 57 -3.76 11.08 -7.59
N LEU A 58 -2.90 12.09 -7.68
CA LEU A 58 -1.87 12.17 -8.72
C LEU A 58 -0.88 11.02 -8.63
N LEU A 59 -0.37 10.72 -7.43
CA LEU A 59 0.58 9.64 -7.21
C LEU A 59 -0.02 8.28 -7.61
N LEU A 60 -1.21 7.96 -7.15
CA LEU A 60 -1.88 6.69 -7.39
C LEU A 60 -2.38 6.51 -8.84
N ASN A 61 -2.51 7.62 -9.57
CA ASN A 61 -2.74 7.61 -11.02
C ASN A 61 -1.42 7.52 -11.83
N GLY A 62 -0.26 7.38 -11.18
CA GLY A 62 1.04 7.27 -11.83
C GLY A 62 1.65 8.60 -12.25
N GLN A 63 1.09 9.73 -11.81
CA GLN A 63 1.56 11.09 -12.13
C GLN A 63 2.58 11.58 -11.08
N MET A 64 3.62 10.79 -10.83
CA MET A 64 4.63 11.05 -9.81
C MET A 64 5.28 12.44 -9.95
N GLN A 65 5.65 12.84 -11.18
CA GLN A 65 6.27 14.12 -11.45
C GLN A 65 5.39 15.33 -11.06
N ALA A 66 4.07 15.15 -11.08
CA ALA A 66 3.13 16.19 -10.66
C ALA A 66 2.87 16.14 -9.14
N ALA A 67 2.99 14.97 -8.52
CA ALA A 67 2.75 14.77 -7.08
C ALA A 67 3.95 15.23 -6.21
N GLU A 68 5.19 14.92 -6.61
CA GLU A 68 6.39 15.25 -5.83
C GLU A 68 6.52 16.73 -5.41
N PRO A 69 6.32 17.72 -6.32
CA PRO A 69 6.45 19.13 -5.95
C PRO A 69 5.41 19.61 -4.93
N LEU A 70 4.30 18.87 -4.74
CA LEU A 70 3.24 19.29 -3.83
C LEU A 70 3.69 19.25 -2.37
N VAL A 71 4.51 18.29 -1.97
CA VAL A 71 5.04 18.20 -0.61
C VAL A 71 5.81 19.48 -0.26
N GLU A 72 6.69 19.94 -1.15
CA GLU A 72 7.47 21.15 -0.91
C GLU A 72 6.61 22.40 -0.94
N LYS A 73 5.63 22.49 -1.84
CA LYS A 73 4.66 23.59 -1.84
C LYS A 73 3.86 23.67 -0.53
N ILE A 74 3.45 22.54 0.04
CA ILE A 74 2.77 22.50 1.33
C ILE A 74 3.73 22.97 2.43
N ARG A 75 4.98 22.50 2.41
CA ARG A 75 6.03 22.89 3.38
C ARG A 75 6.30 24.40 3.37
N GLU A 76 6.45 24.98 2.20
CA GLU A 76 6.66 26.43 2.06
C GLU A 76 5.46 27.23 2.58
N ARG A 77 4.23 26.73 2.36
CA ARG A 77 3.02 27.39 2.88
C ARG A 77 2.94 27.32 4.40
N ILE A 78 3.18 26.16 5.00
CA ILE A 78 3.23 26.00 6.46
C ILE A 78 4.22 27.01 7.07
N LYS A 79 5.45 27.08 6.55
CA LYS A 79 6.46 28.02 7.01
C LYS A 79 6.02 29.50 6.87
N ARG A 80 5.38 29.84 5.75
CA ARG A 80 4.94 31.21 5.48
C ARG A 80 3.78 31.66 6.37
N THR A 81 2.92 30.72 6.73
CA THR A 81 1.69 31.03 7.50
C THR A 81 1.84 30.78 9.00
N GLY A 82 2.94 30.16 9.45
CA GLY A 82 3.20 29.87 10.87
C GLY A 82 2.37 28.69 11.43
N TRP A 83 1.77 27.86 10.57
CA TRP A 83 0.98 26.68 11.00
C TRP A 83 1.89 25.47 11.25
N GLU A 84 2.82 25.59 12.18
CA GLU A 84 3.85 24.57 12.45
C GLU A 84 3.27 23.25 12.96
N GLU A 85 2.08 23.25 13.56
CA GLU A 85 1.36 22.04 13.98
C GLU A 85 1.05 21.07 12.82
N LEU A 86 0.97 21.57 11.58
CA LEU A 86 0.79 20.72 10.40
C LEU A 86 2.08 20.02 9.94
N THR A 87 3.23 20.38 10.51
CA THR A 87 4.52 19.81 10.10
C THR A 87 4.58 18.30 10.35
N SER A 88 4.02 17.81 11.46
CA SER A 88 3.95 16.38 11.75
C SER A 88 3.17 15.61 10.67
N SER A 89 1.99 16.13 10.30
CA SER A 89 1.16 15.54 9.24
C SER A 89 1.83 15.59 7.86
N LEU A 90 2.56 16.68 7.56
CA LEU A 90 3.33 16.80 6.33
C LEU A 90 4.48 15.80 6.26
N ASN A 91 5.21 15.63 7.36
CA ASN A 91 6.30 14.65 7.42
C ASN A 91 5.76 13.22 7.26
N ALA A 92 4.59 12.92 7.86
CA ALA A 92 3.90 11.65 7.66
C ALA A 92 3.46 11.46 6.19
N LEU A 93 2.96 12.51 5.54
CA LEU A 93 2.60 12.47 4.11
C LEU A 93 3.82 12.16 3.23
N GLY A 94 4.99 12.72 3.55
CA GLY A 94 6.25 12.42 2.88
C GLY A 94 6.67 10.96 3.06
N ALA A 95 6.58 10.43 4.27
CA ALA A 95 6.86 9.02 4.56
C ALA A 95 5.87 8.08 3.87
N TRP A 96 4.59 8.44 3.81
CA TRP A 96 3.56 7.72 3.06
C TRP A 96 3.93 7.63 1.57
N ALA A 97 4.31 8.75 0.94
CA ALA A 97 4.74 8.76 -0.46
C ALA A 97 6.01 7.92 -0.69
N ALA A 98 6.96 7.96 0.25
CA ALA A 98 8.17 7.14 0.20
C ALA A 98 7.86 5.63 0.23
N CYS A 99 6.79 5.19 0.90
CA CYS A 99 6.34 3.80 0.86
C CYS A 99 5.93 3.37 -0.56
N TYR A 100 5.32 4.24 -1.34
CA TYR A 100 4.93 3.95 -2.73
C TYR A 100 6.12 3.90 -3.70
N ASP A 101 7.20 4.57 -3.37
CA ASP A 101 8.44 4.55 -4.16
C ASP A 101 9.48 3.52 -3.65
N GLY A 102 9.17 2.83 -2.55
CA GLY A 102 10.06 1.86 -1.92
C GLY A 102 11.33 2.46 -1.31
N LYS A 103 11.31 3.76 -0.97
CA LYS A 103 12.46 4.51 -0.42
C LYS A 103 12.63 4.23 1.09
N GLN A 104 13.29 3.13 1.42
CA GLN A 104 13.47 2.69 2.80
C GLN A 104 14.24 3.68 3.66
N GLU A 105 15.29 4.30 3.13
CA GLU A 105 16.12 5.27 3.87
C GLU A 105 15.28 6.43 4.41
N ILE A 106 14.38 6.98 3.58
CA ILE A 106 13.47 8.08 3.99
C ILE A 106 12.49 7.59 5.07
N VAL A 107 11.99 6.38 4.91
CA VAL A 107 11.05 5.77 5.87
C VAL A 107 11.73 5.51 7.21
N GLU A 108 12.95 4.98 7.23
CA GLU A 108 13.72 4.74 8.45
C GLU A 108 14.08 6.06 9.16
N GLU A 109 14.50 7.07 8.41
CA GLU A 109 14.76 8.40 8.95
C GLU A 109 13.50 8.97 9.61
N TRP A 110 12.35 8.92 8.94
CA TRP A 110 11.10 9.40 9.50
C TRP A 110 10.69 8.64 10.76
N LEU A 111 10.85 7.30 10.78
CA LEU A 111 10.56 6.48 11.95
C LEU A 111 11.40 6.85 13.17
N HIS A 112 12.64 7.29 12.96
CA HIS A 112 13.56 7.68 14.04
C HIS A 112 13.36 9.11 14.52
N THR A 113 12.95 10.03 13.64
CA THR A 113 13.00 11.47 13.93
C THR A 113 11.62 12.10 14.14
N ASN A 114 10.59 11.64 13.42
CA ASN A 114 9.32 12.36 13.32
C ASN A 114 8.08 11.48 13.58
N ALA A 115 8.22 10.16 13.63
CA ALA A 115 7.08 9.29 13.84
C ALA A 115 6.56 9.41 15.28
N PRO A 116 5.23 9.35 15.50
CA PRO A 116 4.68 9.40 16.84
C PRO A 116 5.11 8.16 17.64
N ASP A 117 5.29 8.36 18.97
CA ASP A 117 5.70 7.29 19.89
C ASP A 117 4.48 6.47 20.31
N GLU A 118 4.38 5.24 19.82
CA GLU A 118 3.28 4.32 20.14
C GLU A 118 3.32 3.74 21.55
N ASN A 119 4.38 3.97 22.30
CA ASN A 119 4.46 3.55 23.70
C ASN A 119 3.82 4.56 24.66
N LYS A 120 3.46 5.73 24.14
CA LYS A 120 2.71 6.75 24.88
C LYS A 120 1.21 6.60 24.64
N GLU A 121 0.43 7.44 25.29
CA GLU A 121 -1.00 7.54 25.01
C GLU A 121 -1.24 7.89 23.55
N LEU A 122 -2.09 7.13 22.87
CA LEU A 122 -2.37 7.32 21.46
C LEU A 122 -3.41 8.43 21.28
N TYR A 123 -3.02 9.48 20.56
CA TYR A 123 -3.89 10.61 20.29
C TYR A 123 -4.61 10.47 18.96
N MET A 124 -5.93 10.72 18.96
CA MET A 124 -6.75 10.65 17.76
C MET A 124 -6.33 11.64 16.65
N MET A 125 -5.68 12.74 17.03
CA MET A 125 -5.15 13.72 16.07
C MET A 125 -3.97 13.19 15.27
N ASP A 126 -3.22 12.23 15.84
CA ASP A 126 -2.07 11.60 15.18
C ASP A 126 -2.44 10.34 14.41
N MET A 127 -3.73 10.03 14.26
CA MET A 127 -4.20 8.79 13.65
C MET A 127 -3.60 8.55 12.27
N TYR A 128 -3.56 9.58 11.42
CA TYR A 128 -2.94 9.51 10.11
C TYR A 128 -1.46 9.11 10.19
N ALA A 129 -0.70 9.72 11.11
CA ALA A 129 0.71 9.41 11.29
C ALA A 129 0.93 7.98 11.82
N TYR A 130 0.04 7.46 12.68
CA TYR A 130 0.09 6.06 13.11
C TYR A 130 -0.20 5.08 11.97
N LEU A 131 -1.18 5.37 11.10
CA LEU A 131 -1.46 4.54 9.92
C LEU A 131 -0.27 4.50 8.96
N VAL A 132 0.38 5.65 8.75
CA VAL A 132 1.63 5.73 7.99
C VAL A 132 2.74 4.94 8.67
N LYS A 133 2.86 5.01 10.01
CA LYS A 133 3.86 4.25 10.76
C LYS A 133 3.72 2.75 10.59
N ILE A 134 2.49 2.23 10.56
CA ILE A 134 2.23 0.82 10.24
C ILE A 134 2.76 0.48 8.84
N ARG A 135 2.51 1.32 7.83
CA ARG A 135 3.03 1.12 6.46
C ARG A 135 4.55 1.13 6.43
N CYS A 136 5.17 2.04 7.17
CA CYS A 136 6.63 2.10 7.30
C CYS A 136 7.20 0.82 7.92
N TYR A 137 6.58 0.30 8.99
CA TYR A 137 6.97 -0.98 9.58
C TYR A 137 6.82 -2.15 8.61
N LEU A 138 5.75 -2.17 7.80
CA LEU A 138 5.54 -3.21 6.78
C LEU A 138 6.64 -3.15 5.71
N LEU A 139 7.04 -1.96 5.25
CA LEU A 139 8.08 -1.80 4.24
C LEU A 139 9.45 -2.30 4.74
N ILE A 140 9.82 -1.99 5.99
CA ILE A 140 11.13 -2.38 6.56
C ILE A 140 11.13 -3.76 7.25
N GLY A 141 10.08 -4.56 7.03
CA GLY A 141 10.00 -5.94 7.51
C GLY A 141 9.68 -6.13 8.99
N LYS A 142 9.30 -5.07 9.72
CA LYS A 142 8.93 -5.13 11.15
C LYS A 142 7.45 -5.51 11.34
N TYR A 143 7.04 -6.65 10.79
CA TYR A 143 5.64 -7.07 10.70
C TYR A 143 4.94 -7.21 12.05
N MET A 144 5.66 -7.68 13.08
CA MET A 144 5.10 -7.78 14.44
C MET A 144 4.79 -6.43 15.06
N LEU A 145 5.65 -5.42 14.85
CA LEU A 145 5.39 -4.06 15.33
C LEU A 145 4.20 -3.45 14.59
N ALA A 146 4.12 -3.67 13.27
CA ALA A 146 2.97 -3.25 12.48
C ALA A 146 1.66 -3.84 13.03
N LEU A 147 1.65 -5.15 13.32
CA LEU A 147 0.48 -5.85 13.85
C LEU A 147 0.08 -5.37 15.26
N ILE A 148 1.07 -5.18 16.15
CA ILE A 148 0.80 -4.69 17.51
C ILE A 148 0.18 -3.30 17.45
N LEU A 149 0.77 -2.38 16.70
CA LEU A 149 0.23 -1.02 16.56
C LEU A 149 -1.16 -1.02 15.92
N ALA A 150 -1.36 -1.80 14.85
CA ALA A 150 -2.68 -1.92 14.22
C ALA A 150 -3.76 -2.39 15.21
N LYS A 151 -3.47 -3.39 16.05
CA LYS A 151 -4.42 -3.88 17.06
C LYS A 151 -4.73 -2.85 18.15
N GLN A 152 -3.74 -2.06 18.57
CA GLN A 152 -3.98 -0.95 19.51
C GLN A 152 -4.92 0.11 18.90
N LEU A 153 -4.68 0.48 17.63
CA LEU A 153 -5.51 1.46 16.94
C LEU A 153 -6.93 0.93 16.69
N ILE A 154 -7.10 -0.32 16.29
CA ILE A 154 -8.41 -0.96 16.09
C ILE A 154 -9.28 -0.80 17.35
N HIS A 155 -8.72 -1.08 18.52
CA HIS A 155 -9.47 -0.95 19.79
C HIS A 155 -9.99 0.48 20.05
N ILE A 156 -9.23 1.49 19.67
CA ILE A 156 -9.62 2.89 19.79
C ILE A 156 -10.66 3.28 18.73
N LEU A 157 -10.41 2.84 17.48
CA LEU A 157 -11.23 3.20 16.32
C LEU A 157 -12.63 2.57 16.36
N GLU A 158 -12.76 1.36 16.91
CA GLU A 158 -14.07 0.71 17.12
C GLU A 158 -14.98 1.56 18.00
N LYS A 159 -14.41 2.22 19.02
CA LYS A 159 -15.15 3.11 19.93
C LYS A 159 -15.46 4.48 19.29
N GLY A 160 -14.55 4.96 18.43
CA GLY A 160 -14.59 6.30 17.84
C GLY A 160 -15.45 6.42 16.57
N GLN A 161 -16.04 5.34 16.06
CA GLN A 161 -16.84 5.30 14.81
C GLN A 161 -16.12 5.86 13.57
N ARG A 162 -14.79 5.80 13.54
CA ARG A 162 -13.96 6.24 12.39
C ARG A 162 -13.80 5.07 11.42
N PHE A 163 -14.84 4.77 10.65
CA PHE A 163 -14.92 3.55 9.86
C PHE A 163 -13.91 3.46 8.73
N MET A 164 -13.46 4.57 8.13
CA MET A 164 -12.41 4.55 7.11
C MET A 164 -11.08 4.14 7.70
N ASP A 165 -10.66 4.77 8.80
CA ASP A 165 -9.41 4.43 9.48
C ASP A 165 -9.44 3.01 10.04
N LEU A 166 -10.60 2.56 10.55
CA LEU A 166 -10.79 1.19 11.03
C LEU A 166 -10.64 0.18 9.90
N CYS A 167 -11.22 0.46 8.73
CA CYS A 167 -11.07 -0.36 7.53
C CYS A 167 -9.59 -0.46 7.12
N GLU A 168 -8.89 0.68 7.10
CA GLU A 168 -7.46 0.74 6.78
C GLU A 168 -6.63 -0.04 7.80
N CYS A 169 -6.90 0.07 9.10
CA CYS A 169 -6.22 -0.70 10.13
C CYS A 169 -6.40 -2.21 9.97
N TYR A 170 -7.62 -2.69 9.69
CA TYR A 170 -7.85 -4.11 9.43
C TYR A 170 -7.12 -4.59 8.16
N MET A 171 -7.13 -3.79 7.10
CA MET A 171 -6.39 -4.07 5.87
C MET A 171 -4.87 -4.15 6.13
N LEU A 172 -4.29 -3.19 6.86
CA LEU A 172 -2.87 -3.20 7.21
C LEU A 172 -2.50 -4.35 8.14
N SER A 173 -3.42 -4.74 9.06
CA SER A 173 -3.28 -5.94 9.89
C SER A 173 -3.24 -7.20 9.02
N ALA A 174 -4.17 -7.33 8.06
CA ALA A 174 -4.14 -8.42 7.09
C ALA A 174 -2.82 -8.46 6.30
N PHE A 175 -2.33 -7.29 5.89
CA PHE A 175 -1.05 -7.18 5.20
C PHE A 175 0.12 -7.67 6.07
N ALA A 176 0.17 -7.29 7.34
CA ALA A 176 1.17 -7.77 8.29
C ALA A 176 1.12 -9.29 8.45
N CYS A 177 -0.08 -9.88 8.59
CA CYS A 177 -0.29 -11.32 8.66
C CYS A 177 0.18 -12.02 7.37
N CYS A 178 -0.12 -11.46 6.20
CA CYS A 178 0.33 -11.97 4.89
C CYS A 178 1.85 -12.02 4.80
N LYS A 179 2.53 -10.95 5.20
CA LYS A 179 4.00 -10.86 5.22
C LYS A 179 4.63 -11.80 6.25
N ALA A 180 3.98 -12.02 7.38
CA ALA A 180 4.40 -12.96 8.41
C ALA A 180 4.12 -14.44 8.03
N GLY A 181 3.43 -14.70 6.91
CA GLY A 181 3.11 -16.05 6.44
C GLY A 181 1.85 -16.67 7.07
N SER A 182 1.10 -15.93 7.90
CA SER A 182 -0.15 -16.40 8.50
C SER A 182 -1.36 -16.10 7.61
N MET A 183 -1.63 -17.02 6.66
CA MET A 183 -2.69 -16.81 5.67
C MET A 183 -4.10 -16.91 6.24
N ASP A 184 -4.31 -17.65 7.34
CA ASP A 184 -5.60 -17.74 8.01
C ASP A 184 -5.96 -16.43 8.70
N ASP A 185 -5.03 -15.90 9.51
CA ASP A 185 -5.22 -14.59 10.16
C ASP A 185 -5.36 -13.47 9.14
N MET A 186 -4.60 -13.54 8.03
CA MET A 186 -4.73 -12.59 6.91
C MET A 186 -6.15 -12.59 6.36
N CYS A 187 -6.76 -13.76 6.11
CA CYS A 187 -8.13 -13.85 5.61
C CYS A 187 -9.13 -13.29 6.61
N ASP A 188 -8.96 -13.56 7.89
CA ASP A 188 -9.87 -13.10 8.94
C ASP A 188 -9.82 -11.57 9.13
N GLU A 189 -8.62 -10.98 9.10
CA GLU A 189 -8.47 -9.52 9.18
C GLU A 189 -8.96 -8.84 7.88
N LEU A 190 -8.66 -9.41 6.72
CA LEU A 190 -9.13 -8.88 5.43
C LEU A 190 -10.67 -8.93 5.32
N GLU A 191 -11.32 -9.96 5.84
CA GLU A 191 -12.78 -10.07 5.87
C GLU A 191 -13.43 -8.92 6.65
N LYS A 192 -12.82 -8.52 7.78
CA LYS A 192 -13.30 -7.37 8.56
C LYS A 192 -13.16 -6.07 7.77
N ALA A 193 -12.03 -5.85 7.09
CA ALA A 193 -11.83 -4.71 6.21
C ALA A 193 -12.84 -4.69 5.07
N LEU A 194 -13.03 -5.81 4.37
CA LEU A 194 -13.96 -5.95 3.25
C LEU A 194 -15.42 -5.69 3.67
N ARG A 195 -15.82 -6.11 4.87
CA ARG A 195 -17.17 -5.86 5.40
C ARG A 195 -17.43 -4.36 5.54
N ILE A 196 -16.48 -3.60 6.08
CA ILE A 196 -16.57 -2.15 6.22
C ILE A 196 -16.53 -1.49 4.84
N ALA A 197 -15.56 -1.87 4.02
CA ALA A 197 -15.39 -1.33 2.67
C ALA A 197 -16.64 -1.52 1.81
N LYS A 198 -17.27 -2.69 1.84
CA LYS A 198 -18.51 -2.97 1.12
C LYS A 198 -19.68 -2.13 1.61
N LYS A 199 -19.77 -1.91 2.93
CA LYS A 199 -20.85 -1.08 3.52
C LYS A 199 -20.78 0.39 3.08
N TYR A 200 -19.56 0.94 2.97
CA TYR A 200 -19.33 2.37 2.71
C TYR A 200 -18.76 2.64 1.32
N ASN A 201 -18.63 1.62 0.49
CA ASN A 201 -18.06 1.67 -0.86
C ASN A 201 -16.62 2.22 -0.90
N TYR A 202 -15.74 1.80 0.02
CA TYR A 202 -14.33 2.17 0.05
C TYR A 202 -13.51 1.31 -0.91
N ILE A 203 -13.72 1.48 -2.21
CA ILE A 203 -13.06 0.66 -3.25
C ILE A 203 -11.57 1.02 -3.33
N ARG A 204 -11.27 2.32 -3.46
CA ARG A 204 -9.90 2.80 -3.65
C ARG A 204 -9.02 2.60 -2.41
N LEU A 205 -9.60 2.67 -1.20
CA LEU A 205 -8.88 2.40 0.04
C LEU A 205 -8.17 1.05 0.02
N LEU A 206 -8.80 0.03 -0.59
CA LEU A 206 -8.24 -1.31 -0.73
C LEU A 206 -7.45 -1.47 -2.05
N ALA A 207 -7.99 -1.01 -3.17
CA ALA A 207 -7.36 -1.17 -4.48
C ALA A 207 -6.01 -0.46 -4.60
N ASP A 208 -5.80 0.64 -3.87
CA ASP A 208 -4.57 1.41 -3.87
C ASP A 208 -3.36 0.64 -3.29
N GLU A 209 -3.59 -0.47 -2.61
CA GLU A 209 -2.54 -1.38 -2.14
C GLU A 209 -1.90 -2.23 -3.28
N GLY A 210 -2.41 -2.11 -4.50
CA GLY A 210 -1.80 -2.65 -5.69
C GLY A 210 -1.53 -4.15 -5.65
N ALA A 211 -0.32 -4.56 -6.00
CA ALA A 211 0.05 -5.96 -6.12
C ALA A 211 -0.16 -6.78 -4.84
N TYR A 212 -0.04 -6.15 -3.66
CA TYR A 212 -0.27 -6.84 -2.39
C TYR A 212 -1.74 -7.13 -2.15
N MET A 213 -2.64 -6.19 -2.51
CA MET A 213 -4.07 -6.45 -2.44
C MET A 213 -4.48 -7.58 -3.40
N VAL A 214 -3.92 -7.62 -4.61
CA VAL A 214 -4.12 -8.74 -5.54
C VAL A 214 -3.75 -10.06 -4.87
N ARG A 215 -2.57 -10.15 -4.25
CA ARG A 215 -2.11 -11.37 -3.57
C ARG A 215 -3.05 -11.79 -2.44
N MET A 216 -3.44 -10.85 -1.59
CA MET A 216 -4.33 -11.12 -0.46
C MET A 216 -5.73 -11.53 -0.93
N LEU A 217 -6.31 -10.83 -1.92
CA LEU A 217 -7.65 -11.13 -2.44
C LEU A 217 -7.70 -12.48 -3.18
N VAL A 218 -6.69 -12.83 -3.96
CA VAL A 218 -6.62 -14.16 -4.61
C VAL A 218 -6.64 -15.28 -3.56
N ALA A 219 -5.85 -15.13 -2.49
CA ALA A 219 -5.85 -16.10 -1.40
C ALA A 219 -7.18 -16.13 -0.63
N TYR A 220 -7.76 -14.96 -0.36
CA TYR A 220 -9.06 -14.81 0.30
C TYR A 220 -10.18 -15.44 -0.53
N GLN A 221 -10.29 -15.11 -1.82
CA GLN A 221 -11.33 -15.64 -2.71
C GLN A 221 -11.25 -17.17 -2.85
N LYS A 222 -10.04 -17.72 -2.91
CA LYS A 222 -9.84 -19.17 -2.92
C LYS A 222 -10.39 -19.85 -1.66
N LYS A 223 -10.35 -19.18 -0.50
CA LYS A 223 -10.75 -19.74 0.79
C LYS A 223 -12.20 -19.43 1.17
N ARG A 224 -12.67 -18.22 0.88
CA ARG A 224 -13.97 -17.68 1.34
C ARG A 224 -14.99 -17.47 0.21
N GLY A 225 -14.56 -17.57 -1.04
CA GLY A 225 -15.36 -17.27 -2.24
C GLY A 225 -15.17 -15.85 -2.75
N ALA A 226 -15.51 -15.66 -4.02
CA ALA A 226 -15.47 -14.38 -4.71
C ALA A 226 -16.87 -13.73 -4.71
N ASP A 227 -16.91 -12.41 -4.78
CA ASP A 227 -18.12 -11.65 -5.08
C ASP A 227 -17.76 -10.45 -5.97
N THR A 228 -18.78 -9.79 -6.53
CA THR A 228 -18.59 -8.67 -7.47
C THR A 228 -17.76 -7.53 -6.90
N PHE A 229 -17.87 -7.26 -5.59
CA PHE A 229 -17.12 -6.21 -4.92
C PHE A 229 -15.63 -6.55 -4.81
N THR A 230 -15.31 -7.78 -4.42
CA THR A 230 -13.91 -8.25 -4.34
C THR A 230 -13.29 -8.40 -5.73
N ASP A 231 -14.06 -8.76 -6.75
CA ASP A 231 -13.59 -8.83 -8.16
C ASP A 231 -13.26 -7.43 -8.70
N GLU A 232 -14.08 -6.43 -8.41
CA GLU A 232 -13.81 -5.04 -8.79
C GLU A 232 -12.51 -4.53 -8.16
N ILE A 233 -12.33 -4.73 -6.85
CA ILE A 233 -11.10 -4.35 -6.16
C ILE A 233 -9.89 -5.08 -6.75
N LEU A 234 -10.03 -6.37 -7.06
CA LEU A 234 -8.94 -7.18 -7.63
C LEU A 234 -8.47 -6.63 -8.98
N ILE A 235 -9.40 -6.24 -9.86
CA ILE A 235 -9.08 -5.64 -11.16
C ILE A 235 -8.34 -4.31 -10.97
N LEU A 236 -8.88 -3.41 -10.16
CA LEU A 236 -8.30 -2.09 -9.91
C LEU A 236 -6.94 -2.17 -9.23
N ALA A 237 -6.78 -3.05 -8.24
CA ALA A 237 -5.51 -3.29 -7.56
C ALA A 237 -4.44 -3.82 -8.54
N GLY A 238 -4.84 -4.65 -9.49
CA GLY A 238 -3.95 -5.11 -10.57
C GLY A 238 -3.43 -3.97 -11.44
N GLU A 239 -4.27 -2.97 -11.73
CA GLU A 239 -3.87 -1.78 -12.48
C GLU A 239 -2.93 -0.87 -11.68
N VAL A 240 -3.24 -0.63 -10.40
CA VAL A 240 -2.39 0.16 -9.49
C VAL A 240 -1.03 -0.51 -9.32
N GLY A 241 -0.99 -1.83 -9.14
CA GLY A 241 0.26 -2.58 -9.02
C GLY A 241 1.16 -2.49 -10.24
N LYS A 242 0.59 -2.33 -11.44
CA LYS A 242 1.36 -2.08 -12.67
C LYS A 242 1.93 -0.66 -12.72
N ARG A 243 1.20 0.33 -12.22
CA ARG A 243 1.63 1.74 -12.18
C ARG A 243 2.68 2.00 -11.10
N LEU A 244 2.56 1.31 -9.97
CA LEU A 244 3.40 1.50 -8.78
C LEU A 244 4.12 0.19 -8.40
N PRO A 245 5.04 -0.28 -9.25
CA PRO A 245 5.67 -1.60 -9.08
C PRO A 245 6.60 -1.67 -7.86
N ASN A 246 7.01 -0.53 -7.30
CA ASN A 246 7.91 -0.45 -6.16
C ASN A 246 7.19 -0.36 -4.80
N TYR A 247 5.87 -0.23 -4.80
CA TYR A 247 5.10 -0.11 -3.57
C TYR A 247 5.37 -1.29 -2.62
N MET A 248 5.77 -0.96 -1.40
CA MET A 248 6.05 -1.93 -0.31
C MET A 248 7.04 -3.05 -0.67
N LYS A 249 7.83 -2.90 -1.72
CA LYS A 249 8.91 -3.84 -1.98
C LYS A 249 10.05 -3.60 -1.01
N SER A 250 10.34 -4.60 -0.18
CA SER A 250 11.59 -4.61 0.59
C SER A 250 12.78 -4.92 -0.35
N PRO A 251 14.02 -4.56 0.01
CA PRO A 251 15.22 -4.93 -0.75
C PRO A 251 15.31 -6.43 -0.98
N ASP A 252 14.83 -7.23 -0.02
CA ASP A 252 14.77 -8.68 -0.14
C ASP A 252 13.71 -9.17 -1.15
N GLU A 253 12.81 -8.31 -1.59
CA GLU A 253 11.79 -8.56 -2.61
C GLU A 253 12.13 -7.96 -3.97
N TYR A 254 13.29 -7.31 -4.13
CA TYR A 254 13.84 -6.94 -5.45
C TYR A 254 14.27 -8.20 -6.19
N TYR A 255 13.28 -8.92 -6.71
CA TYR A 255 13.53 -10.00 -7.64
C TYR A 255 13.63 -9.41 -9.05
N GLU A 256 14.79 -9.59 -9.69
CA GLU A 256 14.77 -9.55 -11.15
C GLU A 256 13.71 -10.53 -11.63
N PRO A 257 12.75 -10.11 -12.47
CA PRO A 257 11.71 -11.02 -12.93
C PRO A 257 12.35 -12.23 -13.63
N LEU A 258 11.82 -13.40 -13.32
CA LEU A 258 12.27 -14.62 -14.00
C LEU A 258 11.99 -14.49 -15.49
N THR A 259 12.98 -14.76 -16.32
CA THR A 259 12.82 -14.85 -17.76
C THR A 259 11.85 -15.99 -18.13
N ALA A 260 11.30 -15.99 -19.34
CA ALA A 260 10.43 -17.07 -19.82
C ALA A 260 11.07 -18.45 -19.69
N THR A 261 12.38 -18.54 -19.95
CA THR A 261 13.16 -19.79 -19.79
C THR A 261 13.26 -20.19 -18.32
N GLU A 262 13.56 -19.26 -17.42
CA GLU A 262 13.65 -19.53 -15.99
C GLU A 262 12.31 -19.96 -15.39
N LYS A 263 11.19 -19.32 -15.80
CA LYS A 263 9.84 -19.75 -15.41
C LYS A 263 9.55 -21.17 -15.82
N LYS A 264 9.85 -21.55 -17.06
CA LYS A 264 9.66 -22.89 -17.57
C LYS A 264 10.49 -23.93 -16.83
N ILE A 265 11.75 -23.62 -16.52
CA ILE A 265 12.63 -24.49 -15.73
C ILE A 265 12.09 -24.63 -14.30
N LEU A 266 11.64 -23.55 -13.67
CA LEU A 266 11.06 -23.57 -12.34
C LEU A 266 9.77 -24.42 -12.28
N GLN A 267 8.90 -24.34 -13.28
CA GLN A 267 7.72 -25.20 -13.40
C GLN A 267 8.10 -26.69 -13.48
N PHE A 268 9.13 -27.04 -14.26
CA PHE A 268 9.62 -28.42 -14.31
C PHE A 268 10.26 -28.86 -12.99
N MET A 269 10.93 -27.96 -12.29
CA MET A 269 11.41 -28.22 -10.93
C MET A 269 10.26 -28.54 -9.97
N ALA A 270 9.16 -27.79 -10.05
CA ALA A 270 7.97 -28.01 -9.23
C ALA A 270 7.29 -29.37 -9.53
N GLN A 271 7.38 -29.84 -10.77
CA GLN A 271 6.91 -31.18 -11.18
C GLN A 271 7.82 -32.30 -10.74
N GLY A 272 8.94 -32.01 -10.07
CA GLY A 272 9.86 -33.03 -9.55
C GLY A 272 10.93 -33.51 -10.56
N LEU A 273 10.99 -32.98 -11.79
CA LEU A 273 11.94 -33.43 -12.82
C LEU A 273 13.40 -33.16 -12.42
N SER A 274 14.28 -34.10 -12.69
CA SER A 274 15.74 -33.93 -12.55
C SER A 274 16.29 -32.90 -13.55
N TYR A 275 17.50 -32.40 -13.32
CA TYR A 275 18.14 -31.48 -14.26
C TYR A 275 18.37 -32.10 -15.64
N GLN A 276 18.52 -33.43 -15.71
CA GLN A 276 18.68 -34.15 -16.97
C GLN A 276 17.37 -34.18 -17.75
N GLU A 277 16.25 -34.53 -17.09
CA GLU A 277 14.92 -34.54 -17.71
C GLU A 277 14.48 -33.12 -18.13
N ILE A 278 14.85 -32.10 -17.34
CA ILE A 278 14.60 -30.69 -17.72
C ILE A 278 15.42 -30.30 -18.95
N ALA A 279 16.66 -30.74 -19.03
CA ALA A 279 17.54 -30.51 -20.19
C ALA A 279 16.95 -31.11 -21.47
N GLU A 280 16.50 -32.36 -21.40
CA GLU A 280 15.82 -33.05 -22.49
C GLU A 280 14.52 -32.33 -22.92
N LYS A 281 13.66 -31.95 -21.98
CA LYS A 281 12.39 -31.26 -22.26
C LYS A 281 12.54 -29.82 -22.76
N THR A 282 13.69 -29.19 -22.50
CA THR A 282 13.96 -27.80 -22.91
C THR A 282 14.91 -27.69 -24.10
N ASP A 283 15.37 -28.84 -24.63
CA ASP A 283 16.40 -28.94 -25.66
C ASP A 283 17.64 -28.10 -25.30
N LYS A 284 18.13 -28.25 -24.05
CA LYS A 284 19.29 -27.54 -23.52
C LYS A 284 20.29 -28.53 -22.94
N LYS A 285 21.56 -28.10 -22.84
CA LYS A 285 22.57 -28.86 -22.11
C LYS A 285 22.31 -28.80 -20.60
N ILE A 286 22.60 -29.86 -19.86
CA ILE A 286 22.46 -29.93 -18.41
C ILE A 286 23.17 -28.75 -17.72
N GLY A 287 24.37 -28.36 -18.21
CA GLY A 287 25.09 -27.19 -17.70
C GLY A 287 24.33 -25.88 -17.84
N THR A 288 23.57 -25.70 -18.93
CA THR A 288 22.71 -24.54 -19.16
C THR A 288 21.52 -24.53 -18.20
N VAL A 289 20.91 -25.69 -17.95
CA VAL A 289 19.82 -25.82 -16.96
C VAL A 289 20.33 -25.50 -15.57
N LYS A 290 21.50 -26.00 -15.15
CA LYS A 290 22.14 -25.66 -13.86
C LYS A 290 22.44 -24.16 -13.75
N PHE A 291 22.93 -23.53 -14.83
CA PHE A 291 23.16 -22.08 -14.86
C PHE A 291 21.87 -21.30 -14.63
N HIS A 292 20.81 -21.60 -15.36
CA HIS A 292 19.49 -20.97 -15.15
C HIS A 292 18.94 -21.26 -13.75
N SER A 293 19.16 -22.47 -13.20
CA SER A 293 18.75 -22.82 -11.85
C SER A 293 19.46 -21.97 -10.80
N SER A 294 20.75 -21.73 -10.97
CA SER A 294 21.51 -20.82 -10.09
C SER A 294 21.00 -19.38 -10.21
N GLY A 295 20.65 -18.93 -11.43
CA GLY A 295 19.99 -17.64 -11.66
C GLY A 295 18.65 -17.55 -10.95
N ILE A 296 17.80 -18.59 -11.06
CA ILE A 296 16.51 -18.69 -10.34
C ILE A 296 16.74 -18.60 -8.82
N PHE A 297 17.71 -19.37 -8.27
CA PHE A 297 17.97 -19.36 -6.82
C PHE A 297 18.44 -17.99 -6.34
N LYS A 298 19.31 -17.31 -7.11
CA LYS A 298 19.75 -15.94 -6.82
C LYS A 298 18.57 -14.98 -6.86
N LYS A 299 17.76 -15.04 -7.92
CA LYS A 299 16.59 -14.17 -8.12
C LYS A 299 15.50 -14.39 -7.06
N LEU A 300 15.28 -15.64 -6.63
CA LEU A 300 14.33 -16.00 -5.57
C LEU A 300 14.95 -15.91 -4.17
N GLN A 301 16.22 -15.54 -4.04
CA GLN A 301 16.99 -15.46 -2.77
C GLN A 301 16.89 -16.75 -1.94
N VAL A 302 17.03 -17.88 -2.59
CA VAL A 302 16.96 -19.21 -1.95
C VAL A 302 18.25 -19.98 -2.20
N ARG A 303 18.52 -20.99 -1.36
CA ARG A 303 19.77 -21.75 -1.41
C ARG A 303 19.66 -23.07 -2.16
N ASN A 304 18.45 -23.56 -2.37
CA ASN A 304 18.23 -24.87 -2.98
C ASN A 304 16.89 -24.94 -3.73
N ARG A 305 16.74 -26.02 -4.49
CA ARG A 305 15.57 -26.29 -5.33
C ARG A 305 14.26 -26.33 -4.53
N GLN A 306 14.24 -27.00 -3.37
CA GLN A 306 13.03 -27.13 -2.56
C GLN A 306 12.53 -25.78 -2.09
N GLN A 307 13.45 -24.92 -1.64
CA GLN A 307 13.13 -23.55 -1.26
C GLN A 307 12.64 -22.72 -2.46
N ALA A 308 13.22 -22.94 -3.66
CA ALA A 308 12.79 -22.24 -4.86
C ALA A 308 11.35 -22.59 -5.26
N VAL A 309 10.99 -23.87 -5.19
CA VAL A 309 9.64 -24.35 -5.50
C VAL A 309 8.63 -23.84 -4.47
N ASN A 310 8.94 -23.93 -3.19
CA ASN A 310 8.08 -23.42 -2.11
C ASN A 310 7.84 -21.91 -2.26
N ARG A 311 8.92 -21.14 -2.43
CA ARG A 311 8.86 -19.68 -2.61
C ARG A 311 8.07 -19.28 -3.86
N ALA A 312 8.22 -20.02 -4.94
CA ALA A 312 7.48 -19.78 -6.18
C ALA A 312 5.98 -20.08 -6.04
N GLY A 313 5.61 -21.12 -5.29
CA GLY A 313 4.22 -21.42 -4.95
C GLY A 313 3.59 -20.34 -4.08
N GLU A 314 4.31 -19.87 -3.06
CA GLU A 314 3.88 -18.77 -2.18
C GLU A 314 3.72 -17.43 -2.93
N SER A 315 4.54 -17.22 -3.99
CA SER A 315 4.56 -15.98 -4.78
C SER A 315 3.64 -16.02 -6.01
N GLY A 316 2.89 -17.12 -6.24
CA GLY A 316 2.01 -17.28 -7.40
C GLY A 316 2.77 -17.34 -8.74
N LEU A 317 4.03 -17.77 -8.74
CA LEU A 317 4.87 -17.91 -9.95
C LEU A 317 4.75 -19.30 -10.61
N LEU A 318 4.05 -20.22 -9.96
CA LEU A 318 3.78 -21.59 -10.42
C LEU A 318 2.33 -21.80 -10.78
#